data_64d4248d162d8f6bfaf7d043f8e82caa
#
_entry.id   64d4248d162d8f6bfaf7d043f8e82caa
#
_cell.length_a   1.000
_cell.length_b   1.000
_cell.length_c   1.000
_cell.angle_alpha   90.00
_cell.angle_beta   90.00
_cell.angle_gamma   90.00
#
_symmetry.space_group_name_H-M   'P 1'
#
loop_
_entity.id
_entity.type
_entity.pdbx_description
1 polymer ?
#
loop_
_entity_poly.entity_id
_entity_poly.type
_entity_poly.pdbx_seq_one_letter_code
_entity_poly.pdbx_strand_id
1 'polypeptide(L)'
;VATLILCEGFATADTVRRATGSAVCVCFSAGNLKPVAESMRKRYSKATFIIAGDDDTKTAGNPGRTKAEEAAQAIAGTAIFPDGGGDFNDLEQSSGLDAVRCHFELMQLPVVHIAFDTPALSGTDSRDGTDSTRPLSELGNARRLEDAHGGNIHFIHDAKSWLHWRGGAWVWDIDGAAVRGLAAKLPAQIYNEGGLHLADAEYFAKWSRTSQKERTVLATVSLLQDFEQVRLPLSLVDADLFSVGFDNARQIINLKTGMARPTLQSDLITKSLSVDRLGESSEAIRWKAFLNQIFNDDAELIDWLKRWCGYMLTGSTSEQIFIFCFGLGANGKSVLGDILRYILADYARAIASETLTESKRAAGSATPDLAELVGARMAMSAETEDGAALAESLIKSLVSGDTMTVRKLYTAPVQFTPQFKLMMLGNHKPIIKGNDHGIWRRVRLIPFRRTFKPEERDAALSDKLKAEAPHILAWMVEGCLDWQKRGLKDTPVTIQHATGDYQEEQDLIGTWMAECCEQSPRNESSSTEIYTNYKNWCMDNGLRPASNVGLSRRLSERGFYSRKSNGSRLWTGLSVGNSSYSGGYRTASGQ
;
A
#
# COMPACT_ATOMS: atom_id res chain seq x y z
N VAL A 1 18.83 25.35 19.96
CA VAL A 1 19.73 24.36 20.56
C VAL A 1 19.15 22.99 20.24
N ALA A 2 19.93 22.15 19.56
CA ALA A 2 19.47 20.80 19.20
C ALA A 2 19.45 19.90 20.45
N THR A 3 18.42 19.07 20.60
CA THR A 3 18.31 18.08 21.65
C THR A 3 18.79 16.72 21.15
N LEU A 4 19.63 16.04 21.94
CA LEU A 4 20.07 14.66 21.68
C LEU A 4 19.63 13.78 22.83
N ILE A 5 18.89 12.72 22.53
CA ILE A 5 18.39 11.77 23.53
C ILE A 5 19.22 10.50 23.43
N LEU A 6 19.67 9.95 24.55
CA LEU A 6 20.38 8.67 24.63
C LEU A 6 19.47 7.64 25.31
N CYS A 7 19.40 6.45 24.72
CA CYS A 7 18.63 5.32 25.24
C CYS A 7 19.51 4.08 25.37
N GLU A 8 19.18 3.19 26.28
CA GLU A 8 19.88 1.93 26.45
C GLU A 8 19.61 0.96 25.28
N GLY A 9 18.33 0.68 25.02
CA GLY A 9 17.88 -0.30 24.04
C GLY A 9 17.45 0.31 22.71
N PHE A 10 17.45 -0.51 21.64
CA PHE A 10 16.99 -0.09 20.31
C PHE A 10 15.48 0.15 20.30
N ALA A 11 14.67 -0.72 20.95
CA ALA A 11 13.21 -0.59 20.97
C ALA A 11 12.80 0.71 21.67
N THR A 12 13.37 0.99 22.86
CA THR A 12 13.20 2.23 23.61
C THR A 12 13.57 3.45 22.75
N ALA A 13 14.69 3.38 22.02
CA ALA A 13 15.17 4.46 21.17
C ALA A 13 14.22 4.74 19.99
N ASP A 14 13.68 3.70 19.34
CA ASP A 14 12.71 3.86 18.26
C ASP A 14 11.42 4.50 18.75
N THR A 15 10.89 4.02 19.89
CA THR A 15 9.71 4.59 20.55
C THR A 15 9.91 6.07 20.87
N VAL A 16 11.02 6.42 21.54
CA VAL A 16 11.34 7.81 21.90
C VAL A 16 11.49 8.69 20.66
N ARG A 17 12.15 8.19 19.60
CA ARG A 17 12.29 8.91 18.33
C ARG A 17 10.94 9.18 17.67
N ARG A 18 10.05 8.20 17.63
CA ARG A 18 8.69 8.34 17.06
C ARG A 18 7.84 9.30 17.87
N ALA A 19 7.98 9.29 19.19
CA ALA A 19 7.22 10.16 20.10
C ALA A 19 7.68 11.63 20.02
N THR A 20 9.01 11.88 19.98
CA THR A 20 9.58 13.22 20.15
C THR A 20 10.04 13.87 18.85
N GLY A 21 10.31 13.11 17.79
CA GLY A 21 10.96 13.59 16.57
C GLY A 21 12.42 14.03 16.76
N SER A 22 12.99 13.88 17.96
CA SER A 22 14.36 14.28 18.28
C SER A 22 15.40 13.27 17.80
N ALA A 23 16.66 13.71 17.71
CA ALA A 23 17.78 12.82 17.49
C ALA A 23 17.97 11.87 18.67
N VAL A 24 18.07 10.56 18.41
CA VAL A 24 18.24 9.55 19.44
C VAL A 24 19.49 8.72 19.16
N CYS A 25 20.29 8.47 20.20
CA CYS A 25 21.47 7.63 20.16
C CYS A 25 21.24 6.36 20.99
N VAL A 26 21.46 5.18 20.40
CA VAL A 26 21.35 3.89 21.09
C VAL A 26 22.71 3.53 21.70
N CYS A 27 22.72 3.22 22.99
CA CYS A 27 23.94 2.86 23.73
C CYS A 27 24.16 1.35 23.87
N PHE A 28 23.17 0.53 23.54
CA PHE A 28 23.15 -0.94 23.56
C PHE A 28 23.31 -1.61 24.93
N SER A 29 23.58 -0.87 25.98
CA SER A 29 23.55 -1.35 27.38
C SER A 29 23.62 -0.20 28.37
N ALA A 30 23.13 -0.40 29.62
CA ALA A 30 23.22 0.56 30.70
C ALA A 30 24.68 1.00 30.97
N GLY A 31 25.62 0.05 30.91
CA GLY A 31 27.04 0.32 31.12
C GLY A 31 27.67 1.25 30.08
N ASN A 32 27.10 1.33 28.88
CA ASN A 32 27.59 2.18 27.80
C ASN A 32 26.99 3.60 27.84
N LEU A 33 25.95 3.85 28.61
CA LEU A 33 25.28 5.17 28.66
C LEU A 33 26.29 6.29 28.97
N LYS A 34 27.08 6.16 30.00
CA LYS A 34 28.05 7.19 30.41
C LYS A 34 29.16 7.43 29.38
N PRO A 35 29.94 6.42 28.93
CA PRO A 35 31.01 6.66 27.95
C PRO A 35 30.49 7.19 26.61
N VAL A 36 29.31 6.74 26.16
CA VAL A 36 28.68 7.27 24.94
C VAL A 36 28.23 8.72 25.17
N ALA A 37 27.60 9.02 26.30
CA ALA A 37 27.17 10.37 26.64
C ALA A 37 28.36 11.36 26.67
N GLU A 38 29.46 11.00 27.31
CA GLU A 38 30.67 11.81 27.37
C GLU A 38 31.28 12.04 25.97
N SER A 39 31.31 11.01 25.13
CA SER A 39 31.76 11.13 23.74
C SER A 39 30.87 12.07 22.93
N MET A 40 29.53 11.91 23.07
CA MET A 40 28.56 12.75 22.37
C MET A 40 28.61 14.21 22.86
N ARG A 41 28.81 14.45 24.17
CA ARG A 41 28.96 15.80 24.71
C ARG A 41 30.18 16.50 24.15
N LYS A 42 31.31 15.80 23.98
CA LYS A 42 32.51 16.37 23.34
C LYS A 42 32.23 16.77 21.90
N ARG A 43 31.47 15.96 21.17
CA ARG A 43 31.14 16.19 19.76
C ARG A 43 30.06 17.28 19.57
N TYR A 44 29.08 17.33 20.46
CA TYR A 44 27.92 18.24 20.37
C TYR A 44 27.82 19.13 21.61
N SER A 45 28.85 19.92 21.86
CA SER A 45 29.01 20.71 23.09
C SER A 45 27.87 21.67 23.40
N LYS A 46 27.13 22.13 22.38
CA LYS A 46 26.00 23.07 22.51
C LYS A 46 24.61 22.38 22.56
N ALA A 47 24.53 21.07 22.41
CA ALA A 47 23.28 20.34 22.44
C ALA A 47 22.72 20.18 23.85
N THR A 48 21.41 20.15 23.98
CA THR A 48 20.71 19.67 25.19
C THR A 48 20.71 18.15 25.19
N PHE A 49 21.13 17.54 26.29
CA PHE A 49 21.22 16.08 26.41
C PHE A 49 20.18 15.56 27.38
N ILE A 50 19.48 14.51 26.94
CA ILE A 50 18.51 13.77 27.72
C ILE A 50 18.93 12.30 27.72
N ILE A 51 18.91 11.66 28.86
CA ILE A 51 19.07 10.22 28.99
C ILE A 51 17.70 9.62 29.29
N ALA A 52 17.11 8.93 28.32
CA ALA A 52 15.88 8.16 28.50
C ALA A 52 16.27 6.79 29.04
N GLY A 53 16.25 6.68 30.37
CA GLY A 53 16.71 5.50 31.10
C GLY A 53 15.57 4.51 31.36
N ASP A 54 15.95 3.25 31.58
CA ASP A 54 15.04 2.20 32.00
C ASP A 54 14.86 2.26 33.53
N ASP A 55 13.64 2.01 34.03
CA ASP A 55 13.30 2.01 35.46
C ASP A 55 13.05 0.57 35.94
N ASP A 56 14.13 -0.16 36.15
CA ASP A 56 14.14 -1.58 36.53
C ASP A 56 13.73 -1.81 37.99
N THR A 57 12.54 -1.36 38.38
CA THR A 57 12.04 -1.44 39.78
C THR A 57 12.00 -2.85 40.37
N LYS A 58 12.02 -3.88 39.51
CA LYS A 58 12.05 -5.31 39.90
C LYS A 58 13.46 -5.85 40.17
N THR A 59 14.50 -5.11 39.81
CA THR A 59 15.89 -5.52 39.95
C THR A 59 16.54 -4.81 41.12
N ALA A 60 17.22 -5.56 41.97
CA ALA A 60 17.88 -4.99 43.16
C ALA A 60 18.91 -3.91 42.76
N GLY A 61 18.77 -2.71 43.34
CA GLY A 61 19.63 -1.56 43.05
C GLY A 61 19.27 -0.78 41.78
N ASN A 62 18.23 -1.17 41.02
CA ASN A 62 17.72 -0.50 39.81
C ASN A 62 18.85 0.00 38.89
N PRO A 63 19.60 -0.92 38.24
CA PRO A 63 20.83 -0.58 37.51
C PRO A 63 20.58 0.34 36.33
N GLY A 64 19.45 0.21 35.61
CA GLY A 64 19.07 1.08 34.49
C GLY A 64 18.96 2.54 34.96
N ARG A 65 18.20 2.79 36.02
CA ARG A 65 18.03 4.13 36.59
C ARG A 65 19.35 4.72 37.10
N THR A 66 20.09 3.94 37.89
CA THR A 66 21.37 4.37 38.46
C THR A 66 22.37 4.78 37.37
N LYS A 67 22.48 3.98 36.29
CA LYS A 67 23.41 4.25 35.20
C LYS A 67 22.97 5.42 34.31
N ALA A 68 21.68 5.61 34.13
CA ALA A 68 21.14 6.76 33.39
C ALA A 68 21.39 8.07 34.17
N GLU A 69 21.20 8.09 35.48
CA GLU A 69 21.50 9.24 36.35
C GLU A 69 23.01 9.56 36.38
N GLU A 70 23.88 8.54 36.52
CA GLU A 70 25.33 8.73 36.44
C GLU A 70 25.77 9.31 35.09
N ALA A 71 25.17 8.84 33.95
CA ALA A 71 25.45 9.36 32.63
C ALA A 71 25.00 10.80 32.47
N ALA A 72 23.78 11.13 32.90
CA ALA A 72 23.25 12.49 32.87
C ALA A 72 24.08 13.47 33.68
N GLN A 73 24.49 13.09 34.89
CA GLN A 73 25.36 13.91 35.73
C GLN A 73 26.73 14.18 35.09
N ALA A 74 27.33 13.16 34.45
CA ALA A 74 28.66 13.30 33.82
C ALA A 74 28.70 14.33 32.68
N ILE A 75 27.58 14.61 32.05
CA ILE A 75 27.47 15.50 30.88
C ILE A 75 26.63 16.76 31.12
N ALA A 76 26.23 17.04 32.36
CA ALA A 76 25.26 18.09 32.70
C ALA A 76 23.98 17.98 31.81
N GLY A 77 23.44 16.77 31.69
CA GLY A 77 22.20 16.43 30.99
C GLY A 77 21.09 16.10 31.98
N THR A 78 19.92 15.73 31.49
CA THR A 78 18.75 15.33 32.27
C THR A 78 18.44 13.86 32.05
N ALA A 79 18.24 13.08 33.14
CA ALA A 79 17.72 11.72 33.04
C ALA A 79 16.20 11.74 33.21
N ILE A 80 15.49 10.97 32.41
CA ILE A 80 14.05 10.78 32.47
C ILE A 80 13.71 9.29 32.44
N PHE A 81 12.60 8.91 33.06
CA PHE A 81 12.17 7.53 33.23
C PHE A 81 10.68 7.40 32.96
N PRO A 82 10.21 6.26 32.42
CA PRO A 82 8.79 6.07 32.20
C PRO A 82 8.01 5.94 33.54
N ASP A 83 6.78 6.43 33.54
CA ASP A 83 5.87 6.24 34.66
C ASP A 83 5.44 4.77 34.78
N GLY A 84 5.53 4.19 35.96
CA GLY A 84 5.12 2.81 36.23
C GLY A 84 6.23 1.77 36.14
N GLY A 85 7.46 2.16 35.84
CA GLY A 85 8.62 1.28 35.71
C GLY A 85 8.74 0.63 34.33
N GLY A 86 9.85 -0.08 34.06
CA GLY A 86 10.17 -0.63 32.75
C GLY A 86 10.88 0.36 31.84
N ASP A 87 10.67 0.28 30.54
CA ASP A 87 11.23 1.18 29.55
C ASP A 87 10.14 2.00 28.80
N PHE A 88 10.54 2.97 27.98
CA PHE A 88 9.58 3.76 27.21
C PHE A 88 8.84 2.96 26.12
N ASN A 89 9.36 1.80 25.69
CA ASN A 89 8.65 0.89 24.81
C ASN A 89 7.52 0.15 25.59
N ASP A 90 7.75 -0.20 26.86
CA ASP A 90 6.70 -0.74 27.73
C ASP A 90 5.58 0.29 27.96
N LEU A 91 5.95 1.55 28.17
CA LEU A 91 4.98 2.65 28.26
C LEU A 91 4.17 2.83 26.97
N GLU A 92 4.79 2.73 25.81
CA GLU A 92 4.07 2.75 24.54
C GLU A 92 3.09 1.58 24.41
N GLN A 93 3.52 0.36 24.75
CA GLN A 93 2.69 -0.83 24.65
C GLN A 93 1.47 -0.77 25.61
N SER A 94 1.64 -0.20 26.80
CA SER A 94 0.57 -0.10 27.79
C SER A 94 -0.37 1.08 27.60
N SER A 95 0.14 2.24 27.17
CA SER A 95 -0.57 3.53 27.21
C SER A 95 -0.53 4.32 25.90
N GLY A 96 0.14 3.78 24.87
CA GLY A 96 0.24 4.36 23.54
C GLY A 96 1.37 5.41 23.38
N LEU A 97 1.69 5.73 22.12
CA LEU A 97 2.79 6.64 21.77
C LEU A 97 2.57 8.08 22.29
N ASP A 98 1.31 8.50 22.41
CA ASP A 98 0.97 9.84 22.90
C ASP A 98 1.29 9.98 24.40
N ALA A 99 1.19 8.91 25.19
CA ALA A 99 1.63 8.92 26.59
C ALA A 99 3.15 9.17 26.69
N VAL A 100 3.93 8.53 25.84
CA VAL A 100 5.38 8.77 25.74
C VAL A 100 5.65 10.22 25.34
N ARG A 101 4.93 10.76 24.35
CA ARG A 101 5.08 12.16 23.91
C ARG A 101 4.79 13.14 25.04
N CYS A 102 3.65 12.99 25.72
CA CYS A 102 3.27 13.83 26.85
C CYS A 102 4.33 13.82 27.95
N HIS A 103 4.97 12.67 28.20
CA HIS A 103 6.02 12.54 29.21
C HIS A 103 7.23 13.43 28.90
N PHE A 104 7.62 13.55 27.61
CA PHE A 104 8.69 14.45 27.18
C PHE A 104 8.26 15.92 27.11
N GLU A 105 7.00 16.21 26.75
CA GLU A 105 6.45 17.59 26.66
C GLU A 105 6.31 18.25 28.04
N LEU A 106 5.94 17.51 29.08
CA LEU A 106 5.85 17.99 30.46
C LEU A 106 7.18 18.55 31.01
N MET A 107 8.30 18.15 30.41
CA MET A 107 9.64 18.63 30.75
C MET A 107 10.00 19.98 30.07
N GLN A 108 9.07 20.66 29.37
CA GLN A 108 9.28 21.94 28.65
C GLN A 108 10.51 21.93 27.74
N LEU A 109 10.77 20.80 27.10
CA LEU A 109 11.88 20.67 26.17
C LEU A 109 11.48 21.29 24.83
N PRO A 110 12.28 22.19 24.24
CA PRO A 110 11.97 22.74 22.94
C PRO A 110 11.98 21.61 21.90
N VAL A 111 10.83 21.27 21.36
CA VAL A 111 10.71 20.39 20.18
C VAL A 111 11.28 21.18 19.00
N VAL A 112 12.53 20.94 18.68
CA VAL A 112 13.18 21.51 17.51
C VAL A 112 13.20 20.43 16.44
N HIS A 113 12.45 20.67 15.38
CA HIS A 113 12.64 19.93 14.13
C HIS A 113 14.07 20.18 13.65
N ILE A 114 14.96 19.23 13.88
CA ILE A 114 16.28 19.25 13.30
C ILE A 114 16.13 18.73 11.87
N ALA A 115 16.30 19.60 10.89
CA ALA A 115 16.84 19.18 9.63
C ALA A 115 18.20 18.51 9.96
N PHE A 116 18.30 17.21 9.69
CA PHE A 116 19.58 16.55 9.78
C PHE A 116 20.48 17.12 8.68
N ASP A 117 21.28 18.15 9.04
CA ASP A 117 22.60 18.24 8.47
C ASP A 117 23.34 17.02 9.03
N THR A 118 23.35 15.95 8.28
CA THR A 118 24.26 14.84 8.52
C THR A 118 25.67 15.41 8.40
N PRO A 119 26.42 15.53 9.52
CA PRO A 119 27.84 15.79 9.34
C PRO A 119 28.36 14.57 8.59
N ALA A 120 28.95 14.81 7.44
CA ALA A 120 29.67 13.80 6.72
C ALA A 120 30.50 12.99 7.72
N LEU A 121 30.23 11.67 7.82
CA LEU A 121 31.16 10.74 8.39
C LEU A 121 32.37 10.72 7.44
N SER A 122 33.21 11.76 7.54
CA SER A 122 34.56 11.67 7.03
C SER A 122 35.25 10.58 7.84
N GLY A 123 35.42 9.43 7.23
CA GLY A 123 36.45 8.48 7.66
C GLY A 123 37.73 9.28 7.71
N THR A 124 38.06 9.76 8.88
CA THR A 124 39.35 10.39 9.15
C THR A 124 40.39 9.29 9.21
N ASP A 125 40.97 9.02 8.07
CA ASP A 125 42.41 8.76 8.10
C ASP A 125 43.05 10.09 8.52
N SER A 126 43.49 10.14 9.77
CA SER A 126 44.17 11.28 10.36
C SER A 126 45.51 11.47 9.68
N ARG A 127 45.58 12.43 8.76
CA ARG A 127 46.82 13.12 8.40
C ARG A 127 46.53 14.57 8.14
N ASP A 128 47.06 15.38 9.02
CA ASP A 128 47.44 16.78 8.91
C ASP A 128 46.81 17.68 7.84
N GLY A 129 46.25 18.75 8.33
CA GLY A 129 46.34 20.12 7.79
C GLY A 129 45.90 20.38 6.36
N THR A 130 44.73 21.04 6.20
CA THR A 130 44.48 21.98 5.11
C THR A 130 44.79 21.52 3.69
N ASP A 131 43.96 20.68 3.09
CA ASP A 131 43.55 20.87 1.71
C ASP A 131 42.27 20.06 1.39
N SER A 132 41.16 20.73 1.25
CA SER A 132 39.85 20.08 0.95
C SER A 132 39.65 19.87 -0.55
N THR A 133 40.73 19.85 -1.34
CA THR A 133 40.65 19.63 -2.78
C THR A 133 40.35 18.17 -3.10
N ARG A 134 39.20 17.96 -3.79
CA ARG A 134 38.88 16.64 -4.33
C ARG A 134 39.90 16.26 -5.43
N PRO A 135 40.34 15.00 -5.55
CA PRO A 135 41.27 14.58 -6.59
C PRO A 135 40.85 14.95 -8.00
N LEU A 136 41.81 15.22 -8.88
CA LEU A 136 41.54 15.47 -10.33
C LEU A 136 41.42 14.14 -11.07
N SER A 137 40.30 13.43 -10.80
CA SER A 137 39.97 12.12 -11.33
C SER A 137 38.45 11.98 -11.46
N GLU A 138 37.97 10.92 -12.17
CA GLU A 138 36.53 10.61 -12.26
C GLU A 138 35.92 10.37 -10.87
N LEU A 139 36.65 9.72 -9.97
CA LEU A 139 36.22 9.52 -8.58
C LEU A 139 36.13 10.87 -7.84
N GLY A 140 37.10 11.76 -8.04
CA GLY A 140 37.05 13.12 -7.49
C GLY A 140 35.88 13.94 -8.04
N ASN A 141 35.55 13.76 -9.31
CA ASN A 141 34.37 14.36 -9.92
C ASN A 141 33.06 13.79 -9.29
N ALA A 142 33.00 12.47 -9.07
CA ALA A 142 31.85 11.85 -8.40
C ALA A 142 31.68 12.39 -6.96
N ARG A 143 32.77 12.58 -6.22
CA ARG A 143 32.74 13.22 -4.89
C ARG A 143 32.27 14.66 -4.93
N ARG A 144 32.67 15.45 -5.94
CA ARG A 144 32.14 16.81 -6.14
C ARG A 144 30.63 16.83 -6.38
N LEU A 145 30.11 15.85 -7.15
CA LEU A 145 28.67 15.71 -7.35
C LEU A 145 27.94 15.31 -6.06
N GLU A 146 28.50 14.38 -5.30
CA GLU A 146 27.95 14.00 -4.00
C GLU A 146 27.90 15.18 -3.04
N ASP A 147 29.01 15.94 -2.93
CA ASP A 147 29.08 17.13 -2.07
C ASP A 147 28.02 18.19 -2.44
N ALA A 148 27.83 18.41 -3.75
CA ALA A 148 26.91 19.45 -4.24
C ALA A 148 25.45 19.01 -4.32
N HIS A 149 25.19 17.74 -4.55
CA HIS A 149 23.88 17.24 -4.96
C HIS A 149 23.44 15.94 -4.26
N GLY A 150 24.27 15.33 -3.39
CA GLY A 150 24.00 14.03 -2.77
C GLY A 150 22.66 13.94 -2.04
N GLY A 151 22.17 15.05 -1.46
CA GLY A 151 20.83 15.11 -0.87
C GLY A 151 19.67 15.27 -1.88
N ASN A 152 19.98 15.58 -3.15
CA ASN A 152 19.01 15.87 -4.20
C ASN A 152 18.93 14.78 -5.27
N ILE A 153 19.73 13.73 -5.17
CA ILE A 153 19.79 12.63 -6.13
C ILE A 153 19.95 11.31 -5.41
N HIS A 154 19.22 10.29 -5.86
CA HIS A 154 19.38 8.93 -5.40
C HIS A 154 19.42 7.96 -6.57
N PHE A 155 20.23 6.92 -6.47
CA PHE A 155 20.23 5.82 -7.43
C PHE A 155 19.54 4.59 -6.84
N ILE A 156 18.55 4.07 -7.55
CA ILE A 156 17.78 2.89 -7.18
C ILE A 156 18.28 1.71 -8.00
N HIS A 157 19.13 0.86 -7.41
CA HIS A 157 19.73 -0.27 -8.12
C HIS A 157 18.71 -1.27 -8.65
N ASP A 158 17.64 -1.54 -7.88
CA ASP A 158 16.57 -2.46 -8.29
C ASP A 158 15.83 -1.98 -9.54
N ALA A 159 15.67 -0.67 -9.68
CA ALA A 159 15.02 -0.03 -10.83
C ALA A 159 16.01 0.39 -11.93
N LYS A 160 17.32 0.34 -11.66
CA LYS A 160 18.41 0.86 -12.52
C LYS A 160 18.14 2.30 -12.98
N SER A 161 17.61 3.12 -12.08
CA SER A 161 17.14 4.48 -12.39
C SER A 161 17.50 5.44 -11.29
N TRP A 162 17.59 6.71 -11.65
CA TRP A 162 17.82 7.79 -10.69
C TRP A 162 16.51 8.39 -10.21
N LEU A 163 16.53 8.90 -8.98
CA LEU A 163 15.59 9.89 -8.46
C LEU A 163 16.31 11.22 -8.35
N HIS A 164 15.64 12.28 -8.77
CA HIS A 164 16.15 13.64 -8.72
C HIS A 164 15.13 14.56 -8.05
N TRP A 165 15.56 15.26 -6.99
CA TRP A 165 14.73 16.25 -6.31
C TRP A 165 14.66 17.53 -7.13
N ARG A 166 13.48 17.87 -7.61
CA ARG A 166 13.28 19.06 -8.45
C ARG A 166 11.97 19.77 -8.12
N GLY A 167 12.07 21.08 -7.80
CA GLY A 167 10.88 21.91 -7.59
C GLY A 167 9.97 21.45 -6.47
N GLY A 168 10.51 20.81 -5.41
CA GLY A 168 9.74 20.32 -4.27
C GLY A 168 9.16 18.90 -4.44
N ALA A 169 9.63 18.13 -5.42
CA ALA A 169 9.20 16.75 -5.65
C ALA A 169 10.36 15.85 -6.08
N TRP A 170 10.26 14.55 -5.77
CA TRP A 170 11.11 13.53 -6.35
C TRP A 170 10.59 13.11 -7.72
N VAL A 171 11.46 13.12 -8.72
CA VAL A 171 11.14 12.77 -10.11
C VAL A 171 12.05 11.64 -10.57
N TRP A 172 11.48 10.63 -11.22
CA TRP A 172 12.25 9.57 -11.85
C TRP A 172 13.02 10.09 -13.07
N ASP A 173 14.33 9.87 -13.07
CA ASP A 173 15.25 10.15 -14.17
C ASP A 173 15.71 8.80 -14.76
N ILE A 174 14.83 8.21 -15.58
CA ILE A 174 14.93 6.82 -16.06
C ILE A 174 16.18 6.62 -16.91
N ASP A 175 16.51 7.60 -17.76
CA ASP A 175 17.66 7.56 -18.65
C ASP A 175 18.91 8.21 -18.04
N GLY A 176 18.82 8.79 -16.85
CA GLY A 176 19.91 9.48 -16.15
C GLY A 176 20.30 10.84 -16.77
N ALA A 177 19.44 11.42 -17.60
CA ALA A 177 19.75 12.68 -18.29
C ALA A 177 19.95 13.85 -17.32
N ALA A 178 19.13 13.94 -16.27
CA ALA A 178 19.26 15.01 -15.28
C ALA A 178 20.58 14.92 -14.54
N VAL A 179 20.98 13.74 -14.08
CA VAL A 179 22.24 13.54 -13.35
C VAL A 179 23.45 13.73 -14.26
N ARG A 180 23.39 13.25 -15.53
CA ARG A 180 24.44 13.59 -16.52
C ARG A 180 24.54 15.09 -16.76
N GLY A 181 23.40 15.80 -16.78
CA GLY A 181 23.36 17.26 -16.90
C GLY A 181 24.03 17.97 -15.72
N LEU A 182 23.95 17.43 -14.49
CA LEU A 182 24.70 17.93 -13.34
C LEU A 182 26.21 17.66 -13.50
N ALA A 183 26.60 16.47 -13.92
CA ALA A 183 28.00 16.12 -14.16
C ALA A 183 28.63 16.97 -15.26
N ALA A 184 27.88 17.33 -16.29
CA ALA A 184 28.35 18.20 -17.37
C ALA A 184 28.64 19.66 -16.93
N LYS A 185 28.20 20.06 -15.73
CA LYS A 185 28.52 21.40 -15.14
C LYS A 185 29.80 21.38 -14.32
N LEU A 186 30.30 20.23 -13.89
CA LEU A 186 31.53 20.11 -13.10
C LEU A 186 32.76 20.75 -13.74
N PRO A 187 32.99 20.71 -15.07
CA PRO A 187 34.17 21.35 -15.66
C PRO A 187 34.33 22.80 -15.30
N ALA A 188 33.24 23.58 -15.24
CA ALA A 188 33.28 25.00 -14.85
C ALA A 188 33.63 25.14 -13.35
N GLN A 189 33.08 24.28 -12.50
CA GLN A 189 33.42 24.25 -11.07
C GLN A 189 34.91 23.92 -10.86
N ILE A 190 35.41 22.86 -11.51
CA ILE A 190 36.81 22.44 -11.43
C ILE A 190 37.77 23.58 -11.90
N TYR A 191 37.41 24.29 -12.97
CA TYR A 191 38.18 25.42 -13.45
C TYR A 191 38.25 26.52 -12.41
N ASN A 192 37.13 26.85 -11.77
CA ASN A 192 37.07 27.87 -10.72
C ASN A 192 37.83 27.47 -9.45
N GLU A 193 37.82 26.18 -9.08
CA GLU A 193 38.65 25.63 -7.98
C GLU A 193 40.15 25.92 -8.26
N GLY A 194 40.62 25.76 -9.51
CA GLY A 194 41.97 26.04 -9.88
C GLY A 194 42.39 27.50 -9.63
N GLY A 195 41.45 28.45 -9.65
CA GLY A 195 41.71 29.84 -9.29
C GLY A 195 42.05 30.05 -7.81
N LEU A 196 41.66 29.13 -6.94
CA LEU A 196 41.98 29.12 -5.51
C LEU A 196 43.31 28.42 -5.21
N HIS A 197 43.83 27.61 -6.15
CA HIS A 197 45.07 26.83 -6.04
C HIS A 197 46.07 27.23 -7.14
N LEU A 198 46.58 28.43 -7.06
CA LEU A 198 47.42 29.06 -8.10
C LEU A 198 48.63 28.20 -8.52
N ALA A 199 49.22 27.46 -7.60
CA ALA A 199 50.36 26.56 -7.89
C ALA A 199 49.97 25.38 -8.81
N ASP A 200 48.71 24.95 -8.77
CA ASP A 200 48.17 23.79 -9.50
C ASP A 200 47.17 24.17 -10.59
N ALA A 201 46.96 25.45 -10.85
CA ALA A 201 45.94 25.99 -11.75
C ALA A 201 45.99 25.34 -13.15
N GLU A 202 47.16 25.01 -13.67
CA GLU A 202 47.30 24.33 -14.97
C GLU A 202 46.73 22.90 -14.95
N TYR A 203 46.94 22.15 -13.86
CA TYR A 203 46.37 20.81 -13.71
C TYR A 203 44.84 20.85 -13.63
N PHE A 204 44.30 21.80 -12.89
CA PHE A 204 42.84 22.02 -12.83
C PHE A 204 42.26 22.40 -14.20
N ALA A 205 42.91 23.32 -14.95
CA ALA A 205 42.47 23.69 -16.29
C ALA A 205 42.51 22.49 -17.26
N LYS A 206 43.55 21.67 -17.20
CA LYS A 206 43.67 20.45 -18.02
C LYS A 206 42.60 19.42 -17.65
N TRP A 207 42.35 19.20 -16.34
CA TRP A 207 41.32 18.26 -15.88
C TRP A 207 39.92 18.78 -16.20
N SER A 208 39.62 20.04 -16.07
CA SER A 208 38.38 20.69 -16.51
C SER A 208 38.06 20.36 -17.97
N ARG A 209 39.04 20.53 -18.89
CA ARG A 209 38.88 20.15 -20.31
C ARG A 209 38.65 18.64 -20.48
N THR A 210 39.31 17.78 -19.70
CA THR A 210 39.14 16.34 -19.75
C THR A 210 37.74 15.95 -19.24
N SER A 211 37.25 16.61 -18.22
CA SER A 211 35.93 16.39 -17.63
C SER A 211 34.74 16.78 -18.53
N GLN A 212 35.00 17.51 -19.63
CA GLN A 212 34.00 17.79 -20.65
C GLN A 212 33.73 16.61 -21.59
N LYS A 213 34.62 15.59 -21.61
CA LYS A 213 34.46 14.44 -22.49
C LYS A 213 33.33 13.55 -21.98
N GLU A 214 32.49 13.07 -22.91
CA GLU A 214 31.37 12.16 -22.60
C GLU A 214 31.79 10.97 -21.76
N ARG A 215 32.93 10.34 -22.12
CA ARG A 215 33.47 9.20 -21.35
C ARG A 215 33.71 9.55 -19.87
N THR A 216 34.26 10.73 -19.59
CA THR A 216 34.53 11.15 -18.20
C THR A 216 33.23 11.47 -17.47
N VAL A 217 32.24 12.09 -18.13
CA VAL A 217 30.91 12.33 -17.58
C VAL A 217 30.24 11.00 -17.22
N LEU A 218 30.23 10.04 -18.12
CA LEU A 218 29.61 8.72 -17.89
C LEU A 218 30.31 7.95 -16.78
N ALA A 219 31.67 7.94 -16.75
CA ALA A 219 32.43 7.30 -15.69
C ALA A 219 32.16 7.95 -14.32
N THR A 220 32.08 9.27 -14.26
CA THR A 220 31.72 10.02 -13.06
C THR A 220 30.36 9.61 -12.52
N VAL A 221 29.33 9.56 -13.37
CA VAL A 221 27.96 9.17 -12.99
C VAL A 221 27.91 7.71 -12.59
N SER A 222 28.66 6.82 -13.27
CA SER A 222 28.73 5.40 -12.94
C SER A 222 29.35 5.16 -11.55
N LEU A 223 30.42 5.86 -11.21
CA LEU A 223 31.02 5.76 -9.88
C LEU A 223 30.10 6.31 -8.77
N LEU A 224 29.35 7.36 -9.08
CA LEU A 224 28.45 7.99 -8.12
C LEU A 224 27.29 7.06 -7.71
N GLN A 225 26.86 6.14 -8.59
CA GLN A 225 25.79 5.17 -8.32
C GLN A 225 26.05 4.30 -7.09
N ASP A 226 27.33 4.04 -6.78
CA ASP A 226 27.73 3.14 -5.72
C ASP A 226 28.00 3.84 -4.38
N PHE A 227 27.88 5.17 -4.33
CA PHE A 227 28.11 5.93 -3.10
C PHE A 227 26.98 5.73 -2.10
N GLU A 228 27.33 5.49 -0.83
CA GLU A 228 26.38 5.16 0.23
C GLU A 228 25.27 6.20 0.43
N GLN A 229 25.60 7.49 0.33
CA GLN A 229 24.63 8.58 0.48
C GLN A 229 23.69 8.73 -0.73
N VAL A 230 24.09 8.20 -1.89
CA VAL A 230 23.35 8.27 -3.14
C VAL A 230 22.47 7.04 -3.36
N ARG A 231 22.92 5.89 -2.87
CA ARG A 231 22.15 4.63 -2.97
C ARG A 231 20.89 4.67 -2.10
N LEU A 232 19.76 4.29 -2.69
CA LEU A 232 18.51 4.18 -1.98
C LEU A 232 17.80 2.87 -2.36
N PRO A 233 17.35 2.05 -1.38
CA PRO A 233 16.52 0.88 -1.65
C PRO A 233 15.16 1.29 -2.22
N LEU A 234 14.67 0.56 -3.23
CA LEU A 234 13.34 0.79 -3.82
C LEU A 234 12.21 0.69 -2.77
N SER A 235 12.41 -0.13 -1.74
CA SER A 235 11.42 -0.33 -0.67
C SER A 235 11.15 0.91 0.18
N LEU A 236 12.01 1.94 0.12
CA LEU A 236 11.79 3.20 0.82
C LEU A 236 11.02 4.23 -0.03
N VAL A 237 10.94 4.00 -1.34
CA VAL A 237 10.23 4.92 -2.25
C VAL A 237 8.73 4.64 -2.21
N ASP A 238 7.92 5.68 -2.01
CA ASP A 238 6.47 5.59 -1.84
C ASP A 238 6.03 4.61 -0.73
N ALA A 239 6.84 4.43 0.31
CA ALA A 239 6.66 3.40 1.33
C ALA A 239 5.55 3.71 2.34
N ASP A 240 5.25 4.99 2.60
CA ASP A 240 4.22 5.36 3.57
C ASP A 240 2.82 5.05 3.03
N LEU A 241 2.13 4.11 3.71
CA LEU A 241 0.80 3.66 3.35
C LEU A 241 -0.28 4.70 3.61
N PHE A 242 0.00 5.73 4.42
CA PHE A 242 -0.94 6.77 4.84
C PHE A 242 -0.58 8.17 4.33
N SER A 243 0.32 8.26 3.36
CA SER A 243 0.62 9.50 2.65
C SER A 243 0.33 9.37 1.16
N VAL A 244 -0.23 10.40 0.57
CA VAL A 244 -0.42 10.50 -0.89
C VAL A 244 0.07 11.84 -1.40
N GLY A 245 0.84 11.84 -2.48
CA GLY A 245 1.28 13.05 -3.17
C GLY A 245 0.18 13.64 -4.05
N PHE A 246 0.19 14.96 -4.19
CA PHE A 246 -0.63 15.70 -5.16
C PHE A 246 0.14 16.95 -5.64
N ASP A 247 -0.40 17.73 -6.55
CA ASP A 247 0.32 18.83 -7.20
C ASP A 247 1.68 18.36 -7.76
N ASN A 248 1.69 17.33 -8.58
CA ASN A 248 2.90 16.70 -9.11
C ASN A 248 3.88 16.26 -8.01
N ALA A 249 3.37 15.71 -6.93
CA ALA A 249 4.08 15.27 -5.73
C ALA A 249 4.83 16.39 -4.97
N ARG A 250 4.49 17.67 -5.20
CA ARG A 250 5.03 18.82 -4.43
C ARG A 250 4.36 18.97 -3.08
N GLN A 251 3.18 18.41 -2.93
CA GLN A 251 2.44 18.39 -1.69
C GLN A 251 1.99 16.97 -1.37
N ILE A 252 1.81 16.69 -0.10
CA ILE A 252 1.28 15.42 0.39
C ILE A 252 0.09 15.66 1.31
N ILE A 253 -0.82 14.68 1.34
CA ILE A 253 -1.88 14.59 2.33
C ILE A 253 -1.50 13.47 3.29
N ASN A 254 -1.43 13.79 4.59
CA ASN A 254 -1.38 12.78 5.62
C ASN A 254 -2.80 12.23 5.86
N LEU A 255 -3.04 11.01 5.43
CA LEU A 255 -4.36 10.38 5.49
C LEU A 255 -4.81 10.02 6.91
N LYS A 256 -3.92 10.02 7.91
CA LYS A 256 -4.29 9.84 9.32
C LYS A 256 -4.94 11.09 9.90
N THR A 257 -4.53 12.26 9.43
CA THR A 257 -5.02 13.54 9.95
C THR A 257 -5.90 14.30 8.96
N GLY A 258 -5.86 13.96 7.66
CA GLY A 258 -6.50 14.69 6.58
C GLY A 258 -5.79 15.98 6.17
N MET A 259 -4.66 16.32 6.80
CA MET A 259 -3.94 17.57 6.56
C MET A 259 -2.98 17.47 5.39
N ALA A 260 -2.93 18.53 4.59
CA ALA A 260 -1.96 18.70 3.51
C ALA A 260 -0.77 19.53 3.96
N ARG A 261 0.43 19.23 3.42
CA ARG A 261 1.66 20.00 3.60
C ARG A 261 2.58 19.86 2.39
N PRO A 262 3.57 20.78 2.24
CA PRO A 262 4.63 20.58 1.26
C PRO A 262 5.37 19.26 1.47
N THR A 263 5.77 18.62 0.38
CA THR A 263 6.60 17.41 0.40
C THR A 263 8.02 17.77 0.86
N LEU A 264 8.57 16.93 1.71
CA LEU A 264 9.97 16.97 2.14
C LEU A 264 10.77 15.90 1.40
N GLN A 265 12.07 16.09 1.27
CA GLN A 265 12.96 15.09 0.67
C GLN A 265 12.87 13.73 1.37
N SER A 266 12.73 13.74 2.70
CA SER A 266 12.57 12.53 3.53
C SER A 266 11.29 11.75 3.29
N ASP A 267 10.28 12.32 2.64
CA ASP A 267 9.03 11.63 2.36
C ASP A 267 9.19 10.58 1.24
N LEU A 268 10.18 10.74 0.36
CA LEU A 268 10.49 9.85 -0.76
C LEU A 268 9.27 9.49 -1.62
N ILE A 269 8.33 10.43 -1.75
CA ILE A 269 7.11 10.26 -2.56
C ILE A 269 7.40 10.70 -3.99
N THR A 270 7.08 9.82 -4.94
CA THR A 270 7.25 10.04 -6.38
C THR A 270 5.94 10.07 -7.15
N LYS A 271 4.86 9.55 -6.54
CA LYS A 271 3.53 9.46 -7.15
C LYS A 271 2.67 10.64 -6.79
N SER A 272 1.79 11.02 -7.71
CA SER A 272 0.88 12.14 -7.55
C SER A 272 -0.56 11.77 -7.93
N LEU A 273 -1.51 12.30 -7.16
CA LEU A 273 -2.89 12.45 -7.60
C LEU A 273 -2.97 13.50 -8.72
N SER A 274 -4.04 13.48 -9.53
CA SER A 274 -4.19 14.41 -10.66
C SER A 274 -4.56 15.84 -10.29
N VAL A 275 -4.83 16.11 -9.02
CA VAL A 275 -5.28 17.42 -8.54
C VAL A 275 -4.11 18.30 -8.09
N ASP A 276 -4.24 19.61 -8.23
CA ASP A 276 -3.26 20.62 -7.82
C ASP A 276 -3.50 21.18 -6.41
N ARG A 277 -4.67 20.92 -5.83
CA ARG A 277 -5.05 21.37 -4.49
C ARG A 277 -6.03 20.41 -3.83
N LEU A 278 -6.12 20.47 -2.53
CA LEU A 278 -7.21 19.87 -1.74
C LEU A 278 -8.35 20.90 -1.67
N GLY A 279 -9.54 20.51 -2.13
CA GLY A 279 -10.73 21.34 -2.10
C GLY A 279 -11.53 21.20 -0.80
N GLU A 280 -12.79 21.65 -0.85
CA GLU A 280 -13.75 21.50 0.24
C GLU A 280 -14.81 20.46 -0.15
N SER A 281 -15.02 19.46 0.69
CA SER A 281 -16.01 18.40 0.44
C SER A 281 -17.43 18.92 0.26
N SER A 282 -17.80 20.04 0.90
CA SER A 282 -19.07 20.72 0.73
C SER A 282 -19.36 21.12 -0.72
N GLU A 283 -18.31 21.48 -1.45
CA GLU A 283 -18.38 22.00 -2.84
C GLU A 283 -18.40 20.88 -3.90
N ALA A 284 -18.30 19.60 -3.52
CA ALA A 284 -18.52 18.45 -4.41
C ALA A 284 -20.01 18.25 -4.72
N ILE A 285 -20.67 19.28 -5.21
CA ILE A 285 -22.14 19.34 -5.35
C ILE A 285 -22.63 18.37 -6.42
N ARG A 286 -22.01 18.41 -7.59
CA ARG A 286 -22.39 17.56 -8.72
C ARG A 286 -22.03 16.10 -8.46
N TRP A 287 -20.89 15.86 -7.81
CA TRP A 287 -20.50 14.53 -7.37
C TRP A 287 -21.53 13.90 -6.45
N LYS A 288 -21.98 14.63 -5.41
CA LYS A 288 -23.00 14.15 -4.48
C LYS A 288 -24.34 13.92 -5.19
N ALA A 289 -24.73 14.84 -6.08
CA ALA A 289 -25.93 14.66 -6.89
C ALA A 289 -25.83 13.44 -7.81
N PHE A 290 -24.66 13.20 -8.43
CA PHE A 290 -24.41 12.02 -9.24
C PHE A 290 -24.54 10.72 -8.42
N LEU A 291 -23.93 10.66 -7.22
CA LEU A 291 -24.06 9.49 -6.34
C LEU A 291 -25.52 9.23 -5.93
N ASN A 292 -26.24 10.27 -5.54
CA ASN A 292 -27.67 10.17 -5.21
C ASN A 292 -28.48 9.62 -6.39
N GLN A 293 -28.20 10.09 -7.60
CA GLN A 293 -28.88 9.63 -8.80
C GLN A 293 -28.61 8.16 -9.11
N ILE A 294 -27.34 7.71 -9.10
CA ILE A 294 -27.00 6.32 -9.47
C ILE A 294 -27.41 5.29 -8.41
N PHE A 295 -27.54 5.70 -7.16
CA PHE A 295 -27.92 4.84 -6.03
C PHE A 295 -29.33 5.10 -5.50
N ASN A 296 -30.15 5.91 -6.21
CA ASN A 296 -31.53 6.22 -5.83
C ASN A 296 -31.64 6.71 -4.37
N ASP A 297 -30.79 7.67 -3.99
CA ASP A 297 -30.73 8.29 -2.67
C ASP A 297 -30.48 7.31 -1.49
N ASP A 298 -29.87 6.15 -1.75
CA ASP A 298 -29.46 5.20 -0.71
C ASP A 298 -28.28 5.78 0.11
N ALA A 299 -28.62 6.50 1.17
CA ALA A 299 -27.66 7.22 2.00
C ALA A 299 -26.67 6.28 2.71
N GLU A 300 -27.10 5.07 3.12
CA GLU A 300 -26.22 4.10 3.77
C GLU A 300 -25.16 3.57 2.80
N LEU A 301 -25.57 3.27 1.57
CA LEU A 301 -24.68 2.83 0.51
C LEU A 301 -23.67 3.93 0.14
N ILE A 302 -24.13 5.18 0.03
CA ILE A 302 -23.29 6.34 -0.32
C ILE A 302 -22.27 6.61 0.82
N ASP A 303 -22.68 6.53 2.09
CA ASP A 303 -21.77 6.67 3.25
C ASP A 303 -20.71 5.56 3.30
N TRP A 304 -21.14 4.32 3.06
CA TRP A 304 -20.20 3.19 2.99
C TRP A 304 -19.22 3.34 1.81
N LEU A 305 -19.70 3.76 0.65
CA LEU A 305 -18.87 4.01 -0.53
C LEU A 305 -17.89 5.15 -0.28
N LYS A 306 -18.28 6.20 0.45
CA LYS A 306 -17.38 7.29 0.87
C LYS A 306 -16.21 6.75 1.66
N ARG A 307 -16.47 5.91 2.66
CA ARG A 307 -15.42 5.26 3.47
C ARG A 307 -14.55 4.32 2.64
N TRP A 308 -15.16 3.57 1.71
CA TRP A 308 -14.40 2.70 0.82
C TRP A 308 -13.49 3.50 -0.12
N CYS A 309 -13.97 4.59 -0.70
CA CYS A 309 -13.17 5.51 -1.51
C CYS A 309 -12.03 6.14 -0.69
N GLY A 310 -12.29 6.47 0.56
CA GLY A 310 -11.26 6.96 1.48
C GLY A 310 -10.22 5.90 1.84
N TYR A 311 -10.65 4.68 2.14
CA TYR A 311 -9.78 3.52 2.34
C TYR A 311 -8.90 3.26 1.12
N MET A 312 -9.43 3.46 -0.08
CA MET A 312 -8.72 3.30 -1.34
C MET A 312 -7.55 4.27 -1.50
N LEU A 313 -7.57 5.46 -0.88
CA LEU A 313 -6.42 6.37 -0.87
C LEU A 313 -5.21 5.78 -0.14
N THR A 314 -5.42 4.92 0.85
CA THR A 314 -4.35 4.32 1.66
C THR A 314 -3.69 3.15 0.93
N GLY A 315 -2.53 2.68 1.44
CA GLY A 315 -1.92 1.41 1.04
C GLY A 315 -2.33 0.23 1.90
N SER A 316 -3.22 0.42 2.87
CA SER A 316 -3.71 -0.65 3.73
C SER A 316 -4.61 -1.62 2.95
N THR A 317 -4.48 -2.92 3.25
CA THR A 317 -5.34 -4.00 2.74
C THR A 317 -6.09 -4.71 3.87
N SER A 318 -6.19 -4.06 5.04
CA SER A 318 -6.73 -4.64 6.29
C SER A 318 -8.17 -5.15 6.19
N GLU A 319 -9.00 -4.54 5.34
CA GLU A 319 -10.40 -4.96 5.16
C GLU A 319 -10.53 -6.25 4.34
N GLN A 320 -9.52 -6.60 3.54
CA GLN A 320 -9.50 -7.81 2.72
C GLN A 320 -10.71 -7.99 1.81
N ILE A 321 -11.28 -6.90 1.29
CA ILE A 321 -12.45 -6.90 0.41
C ILE A 321 -12.14 -6.31 -0.95
N PHE A 322 -12.96 -6.70 -1.93
CA PHE A 322 -13.04 -6.02 -3.22
C PHE A 322 -14.49 -5.72 -3.57
N ILE A 323 -14.69 -4.70 -4.40
CA ILE A 323 -16.02 -4.36 -4.87
C ILE A 323 -16.24 -4.85 -6.30
N PHE A 324 -17.45 -5.34 -6.54
CA PHE A 324 -17.94 -5.65 -7.87
C PHE A 324 -19.15 -4.77 -8.17
N CYS A 325 -18.97 -3.79 -9.04
CA CYS A 325 -20.02 -2.88 -9.50
C CYS A 325 -20.78 -3.56 -10.65
N PHE A 326 -22.02 -3.94 -10.40
CA PHE A 326 -22.86 -4.70 -11.33
C PHE A 326 -24.06 -3.91 -11.83
N GLY A 327 -24.38 -4.03 -13.12
CA GLY A 327 -25.62 -3.48 -13.69
C GLY A 327 -25.60 -3.47 -15.23
N LEU A 328 -26.77 -3.43 -15.85
CA LEU A 328 -27.01 -3.75 -17.27
C LEU A 328 -26.66 -2.65 -18.29
N GLY A 329 -25.89 -1.63 -17.89
CA GLY A 329 -25.46 -0.54 -18.78
C GLY A 329 -26.20 0.76 -18.58
N ALA A 330 -25.63 1.87 -19.08
CA ALA A 330 -26.16 3.24 -18.96
C ALA A 330 -26.59 3.64 -17.53
N ASN A 331 -25.82 3.26 -16.53
CA ASN A 331 -26.15 3.35 -15.10
C ASN A 331 -25.10 4.09 -14.26
N GLY A 332 -24.08 4.67 -14.89
CA GLY A 332 -23.06 5.48 -14.22
C GLY A 332 -21.84 4.70 -13.69
N LYS A 333 -21.79 3.35 -13.81
CA LYS A 333 -20.62 2.54 -13.36
C LYS A 333 -19.28 3.06 -13.91
N SER A 334 -19.20 3.19 -15.24
CA SER A 334 -17.98 3.62 -15.91
C SER A 334 -17.61 5.05 -15.50
N VAL A 335 -18.58 5.95 -15.38
CA VAL A 335 -18.32 7.32 -14.92
C VAL A 335 -17.75 7.33 -13.51
N LEU A 336 -18.29 6.53 -12.58
CA LEU A 336 -17.74 6.38 -11.23
C LEU A 336 -16.29 5.90 -11.26
N GLY A 337 -16.02 4.80 -11.97
CA GLY A 337 -14.68 4.24 -12.08
C GLY A 337 -13.68 5.19 -12.74
N ASP A 338 -14.08 5.87 -13.82
CA ASP A 338 -13.23 6.80 -14.56
C ASP A 338 -12.85 8.04 -13.75
N ILE A 339 -13.78 8.59 -12.96
CA ILE A 339 -13.49 9.73 -12.08
C ILE A 339 -12.55 9.31 -10.95
N LEU A 340 -12.77 8.17 -10.31
CA LEU A 340 -11.86 7.67 -9.28
C LEU A 340 -10.46 7.40 -9.86
N ARG A 341 -10.37 6.79 -11.05
CA ARG A 341 -9.11 6.57 -11.75
C ARG A 341 -8.43 7.88 -12.13
N TYR A 342 -9.19 8.87 -12.60
CA TYR A 342 -8.66 10.20 -12.92
C TYR A 342 -8.03 10.85 -11.67
N ILE A 343 -8.75 10.89 -10.55
CA ILE A 343 -8.25 11.52 -9.30
C ILE A 343 -7.01 10.80 -8.80
N LEU A 344 -7.03 9.45 -8.78
CA LEU A 344 -5.92 8.64 -8.28
C LEU A 344 -4.68 8.65 -9.17
N ALA A 345 -4.81 8.95 -10.46
CA ALA A 345 -3.72 9.09 -11.43
C ALA A 345 -2.60 8.04 -11.29
N ASP A 346 -1.42 8.40 -10.79
CA ASP A 346 -0.28 7.49 -10.63
C ASP A 346 -0.56 6.33 -9.66
N TYR A 347 -1.51 6.49 -8.76
CA TYR A 347 -1.93 5.46 -7.81
C TYR A 347 -2.98 4.49 -8.38
N ALA A 348 -3.54 4.74 -9.57
CA ALA A 348 -4.51 3.86 -10.23
C ALA A 348 -3.87 3.07 -11.37
N ARG A 349 -4.24 1.79 -11.47
CA ARG A 349 -3.84 0.92 -12.58
C ARG A 349 -5.05 0.16 -13.10
N ALA A 350 -5.05 -0.07 -14.42
CA ALA A 350 -5.98 -1.01 -15.03
C ALA A 350 -5.41 -2.42 -14.88
N ILE A 351 -6.29 -3.40 -14.70
CA ILE A 351 -5.97 -4.81 -14.75
C ILE A 351 -6.91 -5.48 -15.75
N ALA A 352 -6.35 -6.30 -16.63
CA ALA A 352 -7.15 -7.03 -17.61
C ALA A 352 -8.08 -8.04 -16.90
N SER A 353 -9.32 -8.17 -17.37
CA SER A 353 -10.29 -9.13 -16.80
C SER A 353 -9.81 -10.56 -16.90
N GLU A 354 -9.09 -10.90 -17.96
CA GLU A 354 -8.50 -12.22 -18.19
C GLU A 354 -7.46 -12.59 -17.13
N THR A 355 -6.84 -11.59 -16.49
CA THR A 355 -5.93 -11.82 -15.35
C THR A 355 -6.69 -12.28 -14.12
N LEU A 356 -7.90 -11.79 -13.93
CA LEU A 356 -8.76 -12.09 -12.78
C LEU A 356 -9.65 -13.32 -13.00
N THR A 357 -9.66 -13.89 -14.20
CA THR A 357 -10.40 -15.10 -14.55
C THR A 357 -9.50 -16.33 -14.68
N GLU A 358 -10.10 -17.52 -14.55
CA GLU A 358 -9.36 -18.76 -14.68
C GLU A 358 -8.74 -18.89 -16.07
N SER A 359 -7.43 -18.94 -16.12
CA SER A 359 -6.66 -19.25 -17.35
C SER A 359 -5.60 -20.29 -17.05
N LYS A 360 -5.27 -21.10 -18.05
CA LYS A 360 -4.16 -22.07 -17.96
C LYS A 360 -2.83 -21.34 -18.12
N ARG A 361 -2.36 -20.67 -17.09
CA ARG A 361 -1.01 -20.12 -17.08
C ARG A 361 0.00 -21.21 -16.75
N ALA A 362 1.07 -21.31 -17.53
CA ALA A 362 2.17 -22.22 -17.21
C ALA A 362 2.91 -21.71 -15.95
N ALA A 363 3.32 -22.63 -15.08
CA ALA A 363 4.11 -22.28 -13.91
C ALA A 363 5.39 -21.55 -14.33
N GLY A 364 5.70 -20.40 -13.68
CA GLY A 364 6.87 -19.60 -13.97
C GLY A 364 6.77 -18.65 -15.18
N SER A 365 5.60 -18.55 -15.84
CA SER A 365 5.37 -17.55 -16.89
C SER A 365 5.47 -16.13 -16.34
N ALA A 366 5.88 -15.18 -17.21
CA ALA A 366 5.90 -13.76 -16.86
C ALA A 366 4.48 -13.27 -16.51
N THR A 367 4.40 -12.34 -15.56
CA THR A 367 3.16 -11.73 -15.08
C THR A 367 3.24 -10.20 -15.18
N PRO A 368 3.43 -9.64 -16.40
CA PRO A 368 3.64 -8.21 -16.59
C PRO A 368 2.46 -7.39 -16.10
N ASP A 369 1.24 -7.88 -16.28
CA ASP A 369 -0.02 -7.32 -15.81
C ASP A 369 -0.08 -7.13 -14.28
N LEU A 370 0.42 -8.11 -13.52
CA LEU A 370 0.52 -8.00 -12.07
C LEU A 370 1.70 -7.10 -11.64
N ALA A 371 2.78 -7.09 -12.41
CA ALA A 371 3.93 -6.24 -12.10
C ALA A 371 3.65 -4.74 -12.27
N GLU A 372 2.65 -4.35 -13.07
CA GLU A 372 2.17 -2.98 -13.19
C GLU A 372 1.41 -2.49 -11.93
N LEU A 373 0.96 -3.41 -11.07
CA LEU A 373 0.21 -3.08 -9.85
C LEU A 373 1.10 -2.70 -8.66
N VAL A 374 2.42 -2.78 -8.81
CA VAL A 374 3.36 -2.43 -7.73
C VAL A 374 3.18 -0.96 -7.35
N GLY A 375 2.91 -0.72 -6.06
CA GLY A 375 2.69 0.61 -5.50
C GLY A 375 1.39 1.31 -5.96
N ALA A 376 0.46 0.59 -6.62
CA ALA A 376 -0.88 1.09 -6.87
C ALA A 376 -1.72 1.11 -5.58
N ARG A 377 -2.72 2.00 -5.53
CA ARG A 377 -3.75 2.07 -4.48
C ARG A 377 -5.11 1.59 -4.97
N MET A 378 -5.32 1.63 -6.28
CA MET A 378 -6.50 1.13 -6.98
C MET A 378 -6.08 0.26 -8.15
N ALA A 379 -6.66 -0.93 -8.25
CA ALA A 379 -6.65 -1.77 -9.44
C ALA A 379 -8.08 -1.87 -9.97
N MET A 380 -8.30 -1.44 -11.21
CA MET A 380 -9.64 -1.45 -11.82
C MET A 380 -9.67 -2.40 -12.99
N SER A 381 -10.60 -3.35 -12.97
CA SER A 381 -10.94 -4.20 -14.11
C SER A 381 -12.28 -3.77 -14.68
N ALA A 382 -12.32 -3.62 -15.99
CA ALA A 382 -13.56 -3.37 -16.72
C ALA A 382 -13.96 -4.63 -17.50
N GLU A 383 -15.28 -4.88 -17.57
CA GLU A 383 -15.95 -5.90 -18.37
C GLU A 383 -15.37 -7.33 -18.22
N THR A 384 -16.05 -8.15 -17.46
CA THR A 384 -15.83 -9.60 -17.47
C THR A 384 -16.67 -10.21 -18.58
N GLU A 385 -16.08 -11.12 -19.37
CA GLU A 385 -16.83 -11.91 -20.34
C GLU A 385 -17.92 -12.73 -19.65
N ASP A 386 -19.05 -12.91 -20.35
CA ASP A 386 -20.14 -13.74 -19.82
C ASP A 386 -19.65 -15.19 -19.65
N GLY A 387 -20.02 -15.80 -18.53
CA GLY A 387 -19.61 -17.17 -18.20
C GLY A 387 -18.15 -17.34 -17.75
N ALA A 388 -17.36 -16.28 -17.65
CA ALA A 388 -15.99 -16.36 -17.17
C ALA A 388 -15.95 -16.68 -15.66
N ALA A 389 -15.12 -17.66 -15.26
CA ALA A 389 -14.95 -18.05 -13.86
C ALA A 389 -13.80 -17.25 -13.21
N LEU A 390 -14.00 -16.76 -11.98
CA LEU A 390 -12.97 -16.01 -11.25
C LEU A 390 -11.78 -16.90 -10.85
N ALA A 391 -10.58 -16.37 -10.97
CA ALA A 391 -9.36 -16.96 -10.43
C ALA A 391 -9.29 -16.73 -8.91
N GLU A 392 -10.12 -17.44 -8.15
CA GLU A 392 -10.37 -17.18 -6.73
C GLU A 392 -9.11 -17.13 -5.87
N SER A 393 -8.16 -18.07 -6.10
CA SER A 393 -6.89 -18.07 -5.35
C SER A 393 -6.08 -16.81 -5.58
N LEU A 394 -6.01 -16.33 -6.82
CA LEU A 394 -5.31 -15.11 -7.16
C LEU A 394 -5.99 -13.90 -6.50
N ILE A 395 -7.32 -13.78 -6.63
CA ILE A 395 -8.07 -12.68 -6.01
C ILE A 395 -7.90 -12.68 -4.49
N LYS A 396 -7.96 -13.84 -3.84
CA LYS A 396 -7.72 -13.97 -2.40
C LYS A 396 -6.34 -13.41 -2.03
N SER A 397 -5.28 -13.77 -2.75
CA SER A 397 -3.92 -13.23 -2.50
C SER A 397 -3.82 -11.74 -2.77
N LEU A 398 -4.42 -11.22 -3.86
CA LEU A 398 -4.39 -9.81 -4.22
C LEU A 398 -5.03 -8.91 -3.16
N VAL A 399 -6.12 -9.36 -2.52
CA VAL A 399 -6.88 -8.54 -1.55
C VAL A 399 -6.49 -8.80 -0.09
N SER A 400 -5.76 -9.90 0.20
CA SER A 400 -5.30 -10.22 1.56
C SER A 400 -4.01 -9.50 1.95
N GLY A 401 -3.31 -8.90 0.99
CA GLY A 401 -1.99 -8.31 1.23
C GLY A 401 -0.88 -9.35 1.38
N ASP A 402 -1.07 -10.55 0.81
CA ASP A 402 -0.02 -11.57 0.78
C ASP A 402 1.10 -11.15 -0.16
N THR A 403 2.36 -11.33 0.27
CA THR A 403 3.51 -11.05 -0.59
C THR A 403 3.50 -11.96 -1.81
N MET A 404 3.57 -11.36 -2.98
CA MET A 404 3.53 -12.05 -4.27
C MET A 404 4.84 -11.87 -5.02
N THR A 405 5.23 -12.89 -5.78
CA THR A 405 6.36 -12.81 -6.71
C THR A 405 5.82 -12.58 -8.12
N VAL A 406 6.23 -11.48 -8.74
CA VAL A 406 5.85 -11.09 -10.10
C VAL A 406 7.08 -10.86 -10.96
N ARG A 407 6.95 -10.99 -12.27
CA ARG A 407 8.05 -10.80 -13.19
C ARG A 407 7.59 -10.09 -14.46
N LYS A 408 8.22 -8.96 -14.78
CA LYS A 408 8.13 -8.36 -16.12
C LYS A 408 8.91 -9.21 -17.12
N LEU A 409 8.61 -9.05 -18.41
CA LEU A 409 9.39 -9.71 -19.45
C LEU A 409 10.87 -9.31 -19.37
N TYR A 410 11.75 -10.28 -19.47
CA TYR A 410 13.22 -10.10 -19.48
C TYR A 410 13.81 -9.45 -18.22
N THR A 411 13.08 -9.46 -17.09
CA THR A 411 13.58 -8.95 -15.79
C THR A 411 13.64 -10.06 -14.74
N ALA A 412 14.41 -9.82 -13.68
CA ALA A 412 14.40 -10.68 -12.50
C ALA A 412 13.01 -10.62 -11.81
N PRO A 413 12.57 -11.70 -11.15
CA PRO A 413 11.36 -11.67 -10.33
C PRO A 413 11.48 -10.65 -9.20
N VAL A 414 10.39 -9.93 -8.94
CA VAL A 414 10.28 -8.96 -7.84
C VAL A 414 9.19 -9.41 -6.89
N GLN A 415 9.46 -9.33 -5.60
CA GLN A 415 8.46 -9.55 -4.57
C GLN A 415 7.80 -8.20 -4.21
N PHE A 416 6.48 -8.19 -4.12
CA PHE A 416 5.74 -7.04 -3.62
C PHE A 416 4.53 -7.48 -2.80
N THR A 417 4.12 -6.63 -1.89
CA THR A 417 2.88 -6.76 -1.14
C THR A 417 1.84 -5.85 -1.75
N PRO A 418 0.67 -6.37 -2.19
CA PRO A 418 -0.41 -5.55 -2.72
C PRO A 418 -0.84 -4.45 -1.74
N GLN A 419 -0.98 -3.24 -2.24
CA GLN A 419 -1.43 -2.06 -1.49
C GLN A 419 -2.75 -1.50 -2.04
N PHE A 420 -3.25 -2.08 -3.13
CA PHE A 420 -4.42 -1.58 -3.85
C PHE A 420 -5.72 -2.22 -3.38
N LYS A 421 -6.81 -1.55 -3.67
CA LYS A 421 -8.17 -2.06 -3.60
C LYS A 421 -8.62 -2.43 -4.99
N LEU A 422 -9.14 -3.64 -5.13
CA LEU A 422 -9.65 -4.14 -6.40
C LEU A 422 -11.09 -3.66 -6.60
N MET A 423 -11.33 -3.01 -7.74
CA MET A 423 -12.64 -2.61 -8.21
C MET A 423 -12.91 -3.27 -9.56
N MET A 424 -13.93 -4.10 -9.63
CA MET A 424 -14.38 -4.73 -10.86
C MET A 424 -15.67 -4.07 -11.35
N LEU A 425 -15.74 -3.76 -12.63
CA LEU A 425 -16.94 -3.26 -13.28
C LEU A 425 -17.45 -4.34 -14.25
N GLY A 426 -18.73 -4.66 -14.22
CA GLY A 426 -19.26 -5.68 -15.13
C GLY A 426 -20.76 -5.57 -15.38
N ASN A 427 -21.17 -6.04 -16.55
CA ASN A 427 -22.58 -6.24 -16.93
C ASN A 427 -23.01 -7.70 -16.68
N HIS A 428 -22.05 -8.60 -16.50
CA HIS A 428 -22.24 -10.01 -16.18
C HIS A 428 -21.52 -10.37 -14.89
N LYS A 429 -22.15 -11.18 -14.07
CA LYS A 429 -21.56 -11.66 -12.82
C LYS A 429 -20.61 -12.82 -13.15
N PRO A 430 -19.31 -12.74 -12.85
CA PRO A 430 -18.40 -13.85 -13.10
C PRO A 430 -18.76 -15.08 -12.26
N ILE A 431 -18.45 -16.27 -12.74
CA ILE A 431 -18.73 -17.51 -12.01
C ILE A 431 -17.75 -17.64 -10.83
N ILE A 432 -18.28 -17.81 -9.64
CA ILE A 432 -17.55 -18.17 -8.43
C ILE A 432 -17.83 -19.64 -8.11
N LYS A 433 -16.85 -20.50 -8.34
CA LYS A 433 -17.01 -21.98 -8.20
C LYS A 433 -16.94 -22.44 -6.75
N GLY A 434 -16.21 -21.71 -5.90
CA GLY A 434 -16.02 -22.05 -4.50
C GLY A 434 -17.22 -21.62 -3.66
N ASN A 435 -17.78 -22.56 -2.90
CA ASN A 435 -18.78 -22.27 -1.85
C ASN A 435 -18.12 -21.97 -0.51
N ASP A 436 -16.78 -21.86 -0.47
CA ASP A 436 -16.08 -21.58 0.77
C ASP A 436 -16.31 -20.13 1.23
N HIS A 437 -16.38 -19.93 2.52
CA HIS A 437 -16.47 -18.60 3.13
C HIS A 437 -15.30 -17.68 2.72
N GLY A 438 -14.23 -18.24 2.16
CA GLY A 438 -12.99 -17.53 1.86
C GLY A 438 -13.14 -16.47 0.80
N ILE A 439 -13.85 -16.73 -0.31
CA ILE A 439 -14.07 -15.74 -1.38
C ILE A 439 -15.26 -14.84 -1.04
N TRP A 440 -16.40 -15.43 -0.57
CA TRP A 440 -17.64 -14.71 -0.35
C TRP A 440 -17.54 -13.62 0.72
N ARG A 441 -16.76 -13.82 1.78
CA ARG A 441 -16.50 -12.75 2.78
C ARG A 441 -15.75 -11.55 2.19
N ARG A 442 -15.10 -11.72 1.04
CA ARG A 442 -14.30 -10.68 0.38
C ARG A 442 -15.08 -9.89 -0.67
N VAL A 443 -16.10 -10.48 -1.24
CA VAL A 443 -16.93 -9.83 -2.26
C VAL A 443 -17.86 -8.81 -1.63
N ARG A 444 -17.98 -7.64 -2.26
CA ARG A 444 -19.01 -6.65 -2.01
C ARG A 444 -19.63 -6.27 -3.35
N LEU A 445 -20.81 -6.81 -3.65
CA LEU A 445 -21.51 -6.49 -4.87
C LEU A 445 -22.29 -5.20 -4.69
N ILE A 446 -21.93 -4.18 -5.46
CA ILE A 446 -22.62 -2.88 -5.49
C ILE A 446 -23.56 -2.88 -6.70
N PRO A 447 -24.88 -2.92 -6.48
CA PRO A 447 -25.84 -2.97 -7.55
C PRO A 447 -26.14 -1.57 -8.11
N PHE A 448 -25.96 -1.39 -9.42
CA PHE A 448 -26.35 -0.19 -10.17
C PHE A 448 -27.72 -0.45 -10.83
N ARG A 449 -28.78 -0.22 -10.08
CA ARG A 449 -30.16 -0.58 -10.49
C ARG A 449 -30.79 0.44 -11.42
N ARG A 450 -30.37 1.71 -11.38
CA ARG A 450 -30.89 2.76 -12.24
C ARG A 450 -30.31 2.64 -13.65
N THR A 451 -31.16 2.80 -14.66
CA THR A 451 -30.73 2.97 -16.06
C THR A 451 -31.18 4.36 -16.52
N PHE A 452 -30.25 5.16 -17.04
CA PHE A 452 -30.54 6.50 -17.55
C PHE A 452 -31.03 6.42 -18.99
N LYS A 453 -32.18 7.03 -19.24
CA LYS A 453 -32.69 7.20 -20.60
C LYS A 453 -31.80 8.14 -21.39
N PRO A 454 -31.80 8.08 -22.74
CA PRO A 454 -30.96 8.96 -23.56
C PRO A 454 -31.09 10.44 -23.21
N GLU A 455 -32.31 10.91 -22.89
CA GLU A 455 -32.64 12.30 -22.56
C GLU A 455 -32.08 12.75 -21.19
N GLU A 456 -31.85 11.79 -20.29
CA GLU A 456 -31.32 12.06 -18.94
C GLU A 456 -29.80 12.11 -18.94
N ARG A 457 -29.14 11.71 -20.04
CA ARG A 457 -27.67 11.57 -20.10
C ARG A 457 -27.02 12.91 -20.38
N ASP A 458 -26.15 13.33 -19.47
CA ASP A 458 -25.31 14.52 -19.64
C ASP A 458 -23.98 14.11 -20.29
N ALA A 459 -23.81 14.41 -21.58
CA ALA A 459 -22.57 14.08 -22.32
C ALA A 459 -21.33 14.78 -21.72
N ALA A 460 -21.49 15.92 -21.05
CA ALA A 460 -20.42 16.66 -20.40
C ALA A 460 -20.21 16.27 -18.92
N LEU A 461 -20.90 15.24 -18.40
CA LEU A 461 -20.85 14.87 -16.99
C LEU A 461 -19.43 14.55 -16.52
N SER A 462 -18.65 13.81 -17.32
CA SER A 462 -17.27 13.46 -17.00
C SER A 462 -16.41 14.70 -16.79
N ASP A 463 -16.48 15.67 -17.68
CA ASP A 463 -15.69 16.90 -17.59
C ASP A 463 -16.12 17.78 -16.42
N LYS A 464 -17.43 17.84 -16.14
CA LYS A 464 -17.97 18.55 -14.99
C LYS A 464 -17.52 17.93 -13.66
N LEU A 465 -17.44 16.59 -13.57
CA LEU A 465 -16.94 15.89 -12.40
C LEU A 465 -15.42 16.03 -12.27
N LYS A 466 -14.66 16.02 -13.37
CA LYS A 466 -13.22 16.31 -13.34
C LYS A 466 -12.92 17.72 -12.82
N ALA A 467 -13.76 18.70 -13.15
CA ALA A 467 -13.62 20.06 -12.61
C ALA A 467 -13.83 20.10 -11.07
N GLU A 468 -14.65 19.21 -10.51
CA GLU A 468 -14.85 19.06 -9.07
C GLU A 468 -13.81 18.13 -8.41
N ALA A 469 -12.82 17.60 -9.13
CA ALA A 469 -11.85 16.61 -8.61
C ALA A 469 -11.17 17.01 -7.28
N PRO A 470 -10.75 18.28 -7.05
CA PRO A 470 -10.23 18.70 -5.76
C PRO A 470 -11.23 18.53 -4.62
N HIS A 471 -12.51 18.78 -4.86
CA HIS A 471 -13.59 18.68 -3.88
C HIS A 471 -14.01 17.22 -3.65
N ILE A 472 -13.96 16.40 -4.70
CA ILE A 472 -14.16 14.94 -4.61
C ILE A 472 -13.02 14.32 -3.80
N LEU A 473 -11.77 14.76 -4.00
CA LEU A 473 -10.64 14.31 -3.18
C LEU A 473 -10.87 14.65 -1.71
N ALA A 474 -11.32 15.86 -1.39
CA ALA A 474 -11.63 16.23 0.00
C ALA A 474 -12.72 15.32 0.60
N TRP A 475 -13.76 14.98 -0.19
CA TRP A 475 -14.79 14.01 0.20
C TRP A 475 -14.20 12.61 0.44
N MET A 476 -13.24 12.17 -0.37
CA MET A 476 -12.53 10.90 -0.16
C MET A 476 -11.64 10.93 1.10
N VAL A 477 -10.98 12.06 1.37
CA VAL A 477 -10.14 12.22 2.58
C VAL A 477 -11.00 12.17 3.85
N GLU A 478 -12.16 12.84 3.88
CA GLU A 478 -13.13 12.70 4.97
C GLU A 478 -13.57 11.24 5.12
N GLY A 479 -13.86 10.55 4.01
CA GLY A 479 -14.17 9.12 4.01
C GLY A 479 -13.05 8.26 4.59
N CYS A 480 -11.78 8.65 4.37
CA CYS A 480 -10.63 7.96 4.95
C CYS A 480 -10.56 8.12 6.48
N LEU A 481 -10.83 9.33 6.98
CA LEU A 481 -10.88 9.59 8.42
C LEU A 481 -12.04 8.83 9.09
N ASP A 482 -13.19 8.76 8.41
CA ASP A 482 -14.35 8.00 8.91
C ASP A 482 -14.09 6.49 8.85
N TRP A 483 -13.44 5.99 7.80
CA TRP A 483 -13.02 4.59 7.73
C TRP A 483 -12.09 4.20 8.88
N GLN A 484 -11.13 5.03 9.23
CA GLN A 484 -10.21 4.76 10.34
C GLN A 484 -10.94 4.62 11.69
N LYS A 485 -12.08 5.28 11.85
CA LYS A 485 -12.91 5.21 13.07
C LYS A 485 -13.86 4.01 13.05
N ARG A 486 -14.51 3.74 11.91
CA ARG A 486 -15.66 2.83 11.79
C ARG A 486 -15.35 1.55 11.00
N GLY A 487 -14.30 1.55 10.17
CA GLY A 487 -14.03 0.44 9.24
C GLY A 487 -15.09 0.32 8.14
N LEU A 488 -15.18 -0.89 7.55
CA LEU A 488 -16.16 -1.25 6.50
C LEU A 488 -17.00 -2.47 6.87
N LYS A 489 -17.02 -2.87 8.15
CA LYS A 489 -17.75 -4.05 8.62
C LYS A 489 -19.27 -3.87 8.62
N ASP A 490 -19.75 -2.63 8.83
CA ASP A 490 -21.15 -2.24 8.76
C ASP A 490 -21.61 -2.13 7.29
N THR A 491 -21.65 -3.28 6.62
CA THR A 491 -22.04 -3.36 5.21
C THR A 491 -23.52 -3.01 5.04
N PRO A 492 -23.91 -2.06 4.15
CA PRO A 492 -25.29 -1.70 3.89
C PRO A 492 -26.17 -2.89 3.47
N VAL A 493 -27.44 -2.85 3.84
CA VAL A 493 -28.41 -3.92 3.51
C VAL A 493 -28.50 -4.15 2.00
N THR A 494 -28.40 -3.09 1.20
CA THR A 494 -28.38 -3.16 -0.27
C THR A 494 -27.21 -4.02 -0.79
N ILE A 495 -26.01 -3.88 -0.23
CA ILE A 495 -24.83 -4.69 -0.59
C ILE A 495 -24.99 -6.12 -0.07
N GLN A 496 -25.50 -6.28 1.18
CA GLN A 496 -25.68 -7.61 1.77
C GLN A 496 -26.65 -8.45 0.93
N HIS A 497 -27.80 -7.90 0.58
CA HIS A 497 -28.78 -8.61 -0.27
C HIS A 497 -28.21 -8.90 -1.65
N ALA A 498 -27.63 -7.92 -2.33
CA ALA A 498 -27.08 -8.13 -3.66
C ALA A 498 -25.95 -9.17 -3.68
N THR A 499 -25.12 -9.22 -2.63
CA THR A 499 -24.06 -10.22 -2.50
C THR A 499 -24.63 -11.60 -2.15
N GLY A 500 -25.66 -11.65 -1.29
CA GLY A 500 -26.37 -12.88 -0.95
C GLY A 500 -27.07 -13.50 -2.16
N ASP A 501 -27.85 -12.70 -2.89
CA ASP A 501 -28.51 -13.12 -4.14
C ASP A 501 -27.49 -13.69 -5.13
N TYR A 502 -26.34 -13.01 -5.26
CA TYR A 502 -25.25 -13.48 -6.14
C TYR A 502 -24.68 -14.81 -5.65
N GLN A 503 -24.52 -15.00 -4.35
CA GLN A 503 -24.05 -16.26 -3.77
C GLN A 503 -25.07 -17.39 -3.99
N GLU A 504 -26.35 -17.12 -3.81
CA GLU A 504 -27.42 -18.08 -4.05
C GLU A 504 -27.50 -18.48 -5.52
N GLU A 505 -27.41 -17.52 -6.46
CA GLU A 505 -27.35 -17.79 -7.90
C GLU A 505 -26.18 -18.71 -8.30
N GLN A 506 -25.06 -18.64 -7.59
CA GLN A 506 -23.88 -19.48 -7.85
C GLN A 506 -23.93 -20.85 -7.17
N ASP A 507 -24.90 -21.06 -6.25
CA ASP A 507 -25.02 -22.30 -5.49
C ASP A 507 -25.87 -23.35 -6.20
N LEU A 508 -25.39 -23.82 -7.34
CA LEU A 508 -26.07 -24.87 -8.13
C LEU A 508 -26.40 -26.14 -7.31
N ILE A 509 -25.56 -26.48 -6.32
CA ILE A 509 -25.80 -27.66 -5.49
C ILE A 509 -26.90 -27.40 -4.46
N GLY A 510 -26.94 -26.17 -3.88
CA GLY A 510 -28.03 -25.77 -3.00
C GLY A 510 -29.36 -25.78 -3.72
N THR A 511 -29.43 -25.24 -4.93
CA THR A 511 -30.62 -25.23 -5.78
C THR A 511 -31.07 -26.68 -6.10
N TRP A 512 -30.14 -27.52 -6.58
CA TRP A 512 -30.44 -28.94 -6.82
C TRP A 512 -30.96 -29.64 -5.55
N MET A 513 -30.32 -29.37 -4.40
CA MET A 513 -30.76 -29.99 -3.13
C MET A 513 -32.14 -29.54 -2.71
N ALA A 514 -32.47 -28.26 -2.91
CA ALA A 514 -33.78 -27.70 -2.59
C ALA A 514 -34.89 -28.27 -3.49
N GLU A 515 -34.58 -28.53 -4.77
CA GLU A 515 -35.56 -29.03 -5.76
C GLU A 515 -35.70 -30.55 -5.77
N CYS A 516 -34.60 -31.27 -5.52
CA CYS A 516 -34.55 -32.73 -5.77
C CYS A 516 -34.25 -33.56 -4.53
N CYS A 517 -33.96 -32.97 -3.38
CA CYS A 517 -33.53 -33.72 -2.21
C CYS A 517 -34.37 -33.40 -0.96
N GLU A 518 -34.56 -34.39 -0.13
CA GLU A 518 -35.10 -34.27 1.22
C GLU A 518 -33.98 -34.36 2.26
N GLN A 519 -33.92 -33.37 3.15
CA GLN A 519 -32.93 -33.32 4.20
C GLN A 519 -33.54 -33.73 5.54
N SER A 520 -33.12 -34.87 6.07
CA SER A 520 -33.50 -35.34 7.41
C SER A 520 -32.40 -36.22 7.98
N PRO A 521 -32.12 -36.16 9.28
CA PRO A 521 -31.10 -37.00 9.91
C PRO A 521 -31.32 -38.53 9.70
N ARG A 522 -32.52 -38.92 9.34
CA ARG A 522 -32.88 -40.33 9.10
C ARG A 522 -32.76 -40.75 7.64
N ASN A 523 -32.58 -39.79 6.74
CA ASN A 523 -32.53 -40.07 5.31
C ASN A 523 -31.14 -40.57 4.91
N GLU A 524 -31.13 -41.55 4.03
CA GLU A 524 -29.90 -42.11 3.43
C GLU A 524 -30.13 -42.37 1.94
N SER A 525 -29.13 -42.07 1.13
CA SER A 525 -29.11 -42.45 -0.28
C SER A 525 -27.71 -42.88 -0.70
N SER A 526 -27.64 -43.77 -1.70
CA SER A 526 -26.34 -44.17 -2.23
C SER A 526 -25.66 -43.05 -3.01
N SER A 527 -24.32 -43.04 -3.01
CA SER A 527 -23.54 -42.05 -3.80
C SER A 527 -23.88 -42.10 -5.28
N THR A 528 -24.27 -43.29 -5.79
CA THR A 528 -24.66 -43.45 -7.19
C THR A 528 -25.99 -42.78 -7.49
N GLU A 529 -27.00 -42.98 -6.63
CA GLU A 529 -28.33 -42.36 -6.77
C GLU A 529 -28.22 -40.82 -6.71
N ILE A 530 -27.54 -40.32 -5.70
CA ILE A 530 -27.31 -38.87 -5.53
C ILE A 530 -26.63 -38.30 -6.76
N TYR A 531 -25.55 -38.93 -7.24
CA TYR A 531 -24.83 -38.43 -8.40
C TYR A 531 -25.64 -38.52 -9.69
N THR A 532 -26.40 -39.60 -9.89
CA THR A 532 -27.26 -39.75 -11.06
C THR A 532 -28.35 -38.69 -11.10
N ASN A 533 -29.03 -38.46 -9.98
CA ASN A 533 -30.05 -37.44 -9.89
C ASN A 533 -29.46 -36.04 -10.14
N TYR A 534 -28.36 -35.67 -9.47
CA TYR A 534 -27.66 -34.41 -9.70
C TYR A 534 -27.24 -34.20 -11.17
N LYS A 535 -26.70 -35.25 -11.78
CA LYS A 535 -26.29 -35.24 -13.19
C LYS A 535 -27.47 -34.97 -14.13
N ASN A 536 -28.59 -35.68 -13.91
CA ASN A 536 -29.78 -35.49 -14.71
C ASN A 536 -30.37 -34.09 -14.54
N TRP A 537 -30.49 -33.63 -13.30
CA TRP A 537 -30.93 -32.26 -13.01
C TRP A 537 -30.06 -31.21 -13.71
N CYS A 538 -28.74 -31.37 -13.69
CA CYS A 538 -27.85 -30.45 -14.43
C CYS A 538 -28.10 -30.50 -15.94
N MET A 539 -28.31 -31.69 -16.52
CA MET A 539 -28.56 -31.81 -17.96
C MET A 539 -29.90 -31.16 -18.36
N ASP A 540 -30.94 -31.38 -17.55
CA ASP A 540 -32.29 -30.84 -17.77
C ASP A 540 -32.29 -29.29 -17.71
N ASN A 541 -31.40 -28.71 -16.88
CA ASN A 541 -31.20 -27.27 -16.76
C ASN A 541 -30.11 -26.71 -17.66
N GLY A 542 -29.57 -27.48 -18.62
CA GLY A 542 -28.51 -27.02 -19.55
C GLY A 542 -27.17 -26.75 -18.87
N LEU A 543 -26.94 -27.32 -17.69
CA LEU A 543 -25.75 -27.11 -16.88
C LEU A 543 -24.74 -28.25 -17.03
N ARG A 544 -23.47 -27.95 -16.85
CA ARG A 544 -22.40 -28.97 -16.85
C ARG A 544 -22.25 -29.56 -15.44
N PRO A 545 -22.50 -30.85 -15.22
CA PRO A 545 -22.38 -31.47 -13.91
C PRO A 545 -20.92 -31.53 -13.43
N ALA A 546 -20.71 -31.28 -12.13
CA ALA A 546 -19.45 -31.57 -11.49
C ALA A 546 -19.17 -33.09 -11.50
N SER A 547 -17.89 -33.48 -11.36
CA SER A 547 -17.57 -34.92 -11.20
C SER A 547 -18.12 -35.46 -9.89
N ASN A 548 -18.31 -36.79 -9.82
CA ASN A 548 -18.79 -37.44 -8.59
C ASN A 548 -17.89 -37.12 -7.37
N VAL A 549 -16.59 -37.06 -7.56
CA VAL A 549 -15.64 -36.66 -6.52
C VAL A 549 -15.85 -35.19 -6.13
N GLY A 550 -16.10 -34.30 -7.11
CA GLY A 550 -16.40 -32.89 -6.89
C GLY A 550 -17.71 -32.71 -6.09
N LEU A 551 -18.78 -33.40 -6.47
CA LEU A 551 -20.05 -33.38 -5.73
C LEU A 551 -19.88 -33.91 -4.30
N SER A 552 -19.17 -35.03 -4.13
CA SER A 552 -18.92 -35.63 -2.82
C SER A 552 -18.19 -34.68 -1.87
N ARG A 553 -17.17 -33.98 -2.37
CA ARG A 553 -16.44 -32.95 -1.59
C ARG A 553 -17.37 -31.84 -1.14
N ARG A 554 -18.18 -31.28 -2.05
CA ARG A 554 -19.09 -30.17 -1.76
C ARG A 554 -20.22 -30.55 -0.81
N LEU A 555 -20.71 -31.81 -0.86
CA LEU A 555 -21.65 -32.32 0.14
C LEU A 555 -20.99 -32.43 1.51
N SER A 556 -19.73 -32.89 1.59
CA SER A 556 -19.00 -32.95 2.86
C SER A 556 -18.74 -31.53 3.43
N GLU A 557 -18.42 -30.54 2.60
CA GLU A 557 -18.27 -29.14 3.00
C GLU A 557 -19.57 -28.52 3.56
N ARG A 558 -20.75 -29.10 3.19
CA ARG A 558 -22.07 -28.72 3.72
C ARG A 558 -22.48 -29.49 4.97
N GLY A 559 -21.59 -30.33 5.50
CA GLY A 559 -21.84 -31.09 6.74
C GLY A 559 -22.53 -32.43 6.54
N PHE A 560 -22.72 -32.92 5.31
CA PHE A 560 -23.19 -34.28 5.06
C PHE A 560 -22.02 -35.27 5.16
N TYR A 561 -22.28 -36.41 5.75
CA TYR A 561 -21.26 -37.44 5.95
C TYR A 561 -21.60 -38.69 5.13
N SER A 562 -20.57 -39.37 4.61
CA SER A 562 -20.75 -40.62 3.91
C SER A 562 -20.14 -41.76 4.71
N ARG A 563 -20.83 -42.90 4.76
CA ARG A 563 -20.35 -44.15 5.37
C ARG A 563 -20.34 -45.28 4.35
N LYS A 564 -19.48 -46.29 4.55
CA LYS A 564 -19.51 -47.54 3.76
C LYS A 564 -20.53 -48.49 4.38
N SER A 565 -21.42 -49.06 3.57
CA SER A 565 -22.38 -50.08 3.95
C SER A 565 -22.55 -51.05 2.78
N ASN A 566 -22.38 -52.37 3.02
CA ASN A 566 -22.55 -53.43 2.04
C ASN A 566 -21.88 -53.17 0.67
N GLY A 567 -20.62 -52.70 0.68
CA GLY A 567 -19.86 -52.42 -0.55
C GLY A 567 -20.20 -51.10 -1.25
N SER A 568 -21.23 -50.39 -0.80
CA SER A 568 -21.65 -49.10 -1.36
C SER A 568 -21.36 -47.98 -0.38
N ARG A 569 -21.17 -46.74 -0.92
CA ARG A 569 -21.05 -45.52 -0.11
C ARG A 569 -22.43 -44.89 0.02
N LEU A 570 -22.92 -44.73 1.25
CA LEU A 570 -24.18 -44.09 1.58
C LEU A 570 -23.92 -42.71 2.16
N TRP A 571 -24.70 -41.73 1.75
CA TRP A 571 -24.77 -40.42 2.35
C TRP A 571 -25.87 -40.39 3.40
N THR A 572 -25.56 -39.89 4.58
CA THR A 572 -26.50 -39.72 5.69
C THR A 572 -26.97 -38.29 5.79
N GLY A 573 -28.23 -38.08 6.15
CA GLY A 573 -28.85 -36.76 6.26
C GLY A 573 -29.49 -36.27 4.97
N LEU A 574 -29.35 -36.99 3.86
CA LEU A 574 -29.82 -36.58 2.54
C LEU A 574 -30.43 -37.78 1.80
N SER A 575 -31.60 -37.62 1.23
CA SER A 575 -32.20 -38.55 0.28
C SER A 575 -32.67 -37.82 -0.98
N VAL A 576 -32.64 -38.53 -2.10
CA VAL A 576 -33.19 -38.04 -3.35
C VAL A 576 -34.70 -38.29 -3.33
N GLY A 577 -35.49 -37.24 -3.48
CA GLY A 577 -36.95 -37.37 -3.57
C GLY A 577 -37.37 -38.20 -4.79
N ASN A 578 -38.38 -39.02 -4.64
CA ASN A 578 -39.03 -39.75 -5.73
C ASN A 578 -39.87 -38.80 -6.62
N SER A 579 -39.39 -37.65 -6.97
CA SER A 579 -40.04 -36.82 -7.99
C SER A 579 -39.71 -37.45 -9.35
N SER A 580 -40.63 -38.20 -9.89
CA SER A 580 -40.73 -38.44 -11.33
C SER A 580 -40.86 -37.10 -12.01
N TYR A 581 -39.73 -36.53 -12.42
CA TYR A 581 -39.70 -35.41 -13.38
C TYR A 581 -40.18 -36.00 -14.73
N SER A 582 -41.49 -36.07 -14.90
CA SER A 582 -42.11 -36.26 -16.20
C SER A 582 -42.02 -34.94 -16.91
N GLY A 583 -41.08 -34.80 -17.85
CA GLY A 583 -40.96 -33.67 -18.76
C GLY A 583 -42.28 -33.41 -19.48
N GLY A 584 -43.14 -32.61 -18.89
CA GLY A 584 -44.39 -32.12 -19.51
C GLY A 584 -44.12 -30.83 -20.22
N TYR A 585 -43.85 -30.88 -21.52
CA TYR A 585 -44.05 -29.74 -22.41
C TYR A 585 -45.50 -29.25 -22.26
N ARG A 586 -45.69 -28.16 -21.53
CA ARG A 586 -46.94 -27.38 -21.68
C ARG A 586 -46.83 -26.56 -22.96
N THR A 587 -47.31 -27.15 -24.05
CA THR A 587 -47.70 -26.37 -25.22
C THR A 587 -48.83 -25.44 -24.84
N ALA A 588 -48.57 -24.12 -24.82
CA ALA A 588 -49.62 -23.12 -24.77
C ALA A 588 -50.35 -23.16 -26.15
N SER A 589 -51.46 -23.89 -26.20
CA SER A 589 -52.45 -23.74 -27.28
C SER A 589 -53.61 -22.89 -26.77
N GLY A 590 -53.75 -21.77 -27.37
CA GLY A 590 -54.82 -20.83 -27.61
C GLY A 590 -56.13 -20.88 -26.82
N GLN A 591 -56.49 -19.78 -26.28
CA GLN A 591 -57.70 -19.00 -26.63
C GLN A 591 -57.55 -17.59 -26.07
#